data_f418a195e8ead5dfc0424eb0bd72fda9
#
_entry.id   f418a195e8ead5dfc0424eb0bd72fda9
#
_cell.length_a   1.000
_cell.length_b   1.000
_cell.length_c   1.000
_cell.angle_alpha   90.00
_cell.angle_beta   90.00
_cell.angle_gamma   90.00
#
_symmetry.space_group_name_H-M   'P 1'
#
loop_
_entity.id
_entity.type
_entity.pdbx_description
1 polymer ?
#
loop_
_entity_poly.entity_id
_entity_poly.type
_entity_poly.pdbx_seq_one_letter_code
_entity_poly.pdbx_strand_id
1 'polypeptide(L)'
;MVNRRRCLGSLLAAAWGLAGLSGLAAASSATAAPPPPAWQPRRPITLWVPWAAGGATDLTLRLLAELAGQRLGQRIVIENRGGAGGTLAMPVLAQAAPDGYTLAQMPQTVFRAPWTHKLAWDPIRDTTPVIQVSGVTFGMVVPTDSPLTSVEAMLQWARTRPGQLTIATNGVGTTPHVVLDEWLGKLGLGFIHVPYKGVAEQMLAVASGQVMVGVGSNGFAPYVESGRVRLLATLAARRSPRWKDVPTLSELGHGIVATSPYGIAGPKGLAPEVVQTLHDAFRAAMLEPAHLAELAKYDQELAYLGPQDYGLVMQKAYEAERRTVERLGLAAGGR
;
A
#
# COMPACT_ATOMS: atom_id res chain seq x y z
N MET A 1 -62.51 -48.82 -4.19
CA MET A 1 -62.97 -49.50 -5.38
C MET A 1 -61.75 -49.96 -6.16
N VAL A 2 -61.29 -51.21 -6.04
CA VAL A 2 -61.62 -52.39 -6.86
C VAL A 2 -61.26 -52.07 -8.34
N ASN A 3 -60.29 -52.75 -9.00
CA ASN A 3 -60.02 -54.18 -9.24
C ASN A 3 -58.71 -54.34 -10.02
N ARG A 4 -57.74 -55.15 -9.71
CA ARG A 4 -57.52 -56.62 -9.98
C ARG A 4 -57.77 -57.04 -11.43
N ARG A 5 -56.72 -57.57 -12.09
CA ARG A 5 -56.49 -58.96 -12.60
C ARG A 5 -55.41 -58.93 -13.68
N ARG A 6 -54.30 -59.65 -13.52
CA ARG A 6 -53.94 -61.05 -13.78
C ARG A 6 -54.12 -61.51 -15.25
N CYS A 7 -53.00 -62.00 -15.80
CA CYS A 7 -52.73 -63.34 -16.41
C CYS A 7 -51.35 -63.25 -17.09
N LEU A 8 -50.32 -63.96 -16.70
CA LEU A 8 -49.99 -65.41 -16.94
C LEU A 8 -49.88 -65.86 -18.42
N GLY A 9 -48.68 -66.34 -18.75
CA GLY A 9 -48.38 -67.18 -19.92
C GLY A 9 -46.92 -67.00 -20.37
N SER A 10 -46.03 -67.72 -19.90
CA SER A 10 -45.45 -69.08 -20.21
C SER A 10 -44.35 -69.05 -21.27
N LEU A 11 -43.08 -69.32 -20.80
CA LEU A 11 -42.05 -70.26 -21.27
C LEU A 11 -41.72 -70.33 -22.79
N LEU A 12 -40.47 -70.06 -23.15
CA LEU A 12 -39.59 -71.14 -23.63
C LEU A 12 -38.16 -70.62 -23.83
N ALA A 13 -37.25 -71.48 -23.48
CA ALA A 13 -35.80 -71.32 -23.43
C ALA A 13 -35.15 -71.28 -24.81
N ALA A 14 -34.06 -70.60 -24.94
CA ALA A 14 -32.93 -71.02 -25.76
C ALA A 14 -31.64 -70.40 -25.22
N ALA A 15 -30.83 -71.23 -24.65
CA ALA A 15 -29.44 -71.00 -24.33
C ALA A 15 -28.62 -70.96 -25.63
N TRP A 16 -27.76 -69.97 -25.76
CA TRP A 16 -26.48 -70.12 -26.48
C TRP A 16 -25.53 -69.00 -25.99
N GLY A 17 -24.43 -69.47 -25.49
CA GLY A 17 -23.36 -68.69 -24.91
C GLY A 17 -22.57 -67.90 -25.93
N LEU A 18 -21.83 -67.02 -25.39
CA LEU A 18 -20.51 -66.65 -25.93
C LEU A 18 -19.78 -65.80 -24.91
N ALA A 19 -18.73 -66.38 -24.50
CA ALA A 19 -17.42 -65.91 -24.15
C ALA A 19 -17.24 -64.42 -23.89
N GLY A 20 -16.65 -64.14 -22.73
CA GLY A 20 -16.17 -62.94 -22.19
C GLY A 20 -15.24 -62.15 -23.07
N LEU A 21 -15.33 -60.88 -22.87
CA LEU A 21 -14.25 -59.92 -23.05
C LEU A 21 -14.27 -58.97 -21.83
N SER A 22 -13.63 -59.46 -20.77
CA SER A 22 -13.27 -58.62 -19.64
C SER A 22 -12.18 -57.66 -20.12
N GLY A 23 -12.58 -56.51 -20.71
CA GLY A 23 -11.68 -55.39 -20.94
C GLY A 23 -11.31 -54.78 -19.59
N LEU A 24 -10.15 -55.14 -19.04
CA LEU A 24 -9.49 -54.36 -18.00
C LEU A 24 -9.20 -52.99 -18.59
N ALA A 25 -10.08 -52.04 -18.29
CA ALA A 25 -9.74 -50.61 -18.38
C ALA A 25 -8.66 -50.34 -17.31
N ALA A 26 -7.40 -50.46 -17.70
CA ALA A 26 -6.29 -49.95 -16.91
C ALA A 26 -6.49 -48.42 -16.79
N ALA A 27 -7.13 -48.00 -15.69
CA ALA A 27 -7.13 -46.61 -15.30
C ALA A 27 -5.66 -46.24 -15.07
N SER A 28 -5.04 -45.58 -16.07
CA SER A 28 -3.76 -44.90 -15.91
C SER A 28 -3.94 -43.87 -14.84
N SER A 29 -3.59 -44.21 -13.60
CA SER A 29 -3.38 -43.23 -12.55
C SER A 29 -2.25 -42.35 -13.03
N ALA A 30 -2.57 -41.19 -13.63
CA ALA A 30 -1.62 -40.14 -13.90
C ALA A 30 -1.07 -39.71 -12.54
N THR A 31 0.09 -40.24 -12.20
CA THR A 31 0.85 -39.79 -11.03
C THR A 31 1.16 -38.30 -11.28
N ALA A 32 0.44 -37.42 -10.60
CA ALA A 32 0.75 -36.00 -10.65
C ALA A 32 2.23 -35.85 -10.29
N ALA A 33 2.99 -35.20 -11.17
CA ALA A 33 4.38 -34.90 -10.88
C ALA A 33 4.44 -34.18 -9.52
N PRO A 34 5.45 -34.50 -8.67
CA PRO A 34 5.59 -33.79 -7.41
C PRO A 34 5.69 -32.30 -7.71
N PRO A 35 5.07 -31.44 -6.89
CA PRO A 35 5.15 -29.99 -7.09
C PRO A 35 6.63 -29.60 -7.12
N PRO A 36 7.02 -28.66 -8.01
CA PRO A 36 8.40 -28.20 -8.08
C PRO A 36 8.82 -27.73 -6.68
N PRO A 37 10.10 -27.96 -6.30
CA PRO A 37 10.59 -27.55 -5.00
C PRO A 37 10.35 -26.07 -4.82
N ALA A 38 9.75 -25.66 -3.69
CA ALA A 38 9.50 -24.27 -3.35
C ALA A 38 10.82 -23.50 -3.46
N TRP A 39 10.78 -22.32 -4.10
CA TRP A 39 11.96 -21.44 -4.17
C TRP A 39 12.45 -21.12 -2.76
N GLN A 40 13.74 -21.21 -2.53
CA GLN A 40 14.36 -20.86 -1.26
C GLN A 40 15.49 -19.85 -1.49
N PRO A 41 15.47 -18.70 -0.82
CA PRO A 41 16.56 -17.74 -0.94
C PRO A 41 17.85 -18.30 -0.34
N ARG A 42 18.97 -18.09 -1.03
CA ARG A 42 20.31 -18.55 -0.60
C ARG A 42 21.24 -17.39 -0.22
N ARG A 43 20.79 -16.15 -0.36
CA ARG A 43 21.49 -14.91 -0.02
C ARG A 43 20.50 -13.88 0.49
N PRO A 44 20.96 -12.81 1.14
CA PRO A 44 20.08 -11.75 1.60
C PRO A 44 19.24 -11.14 0.48
N ILE A 45 18.00 -10.80 0.81
CA ILE A 45 17.06 -10.10 -0.06
C ILE A 45 17.13 -8.61 0.28
N THR A 46 17.14 -7.74 -0.72
CA THR A 46 17.07 -6.28 -0.52
C THR A 46 15.63 -5.81 -0.69
N LEU A 47 15.11 -5.11 0.33
CA LEU A 47 13.83 -4.40 0.25
C LEU A 47 14.10 -2.88 0.23
N TRP A 48 13.88 -2.27 -0.93
CA TRP A 48 13.98 -0.83 -1.12
C TRP A 48 12.79 -0.11 -0.50
N VAL A 49 13.08 0.79 0.43
CA VAL A 49 12.10 1.66 1.08
C VAL A 49 12.34 3.08 0.60
N PRO A 50 11.41 3.68 -0.18
CA PRO A 50 11.63 4.96 -0.84
C PRO A 50 11.44 6.17 0.09
N TRP A 51 11.74 6.01 1.35
CA TRP A 51 11.63 7.03 2.41
C TRP A 51 12.92 7.10 3.23
N ALA A 52 13.15 8.26 3.85
CA ALA A 52 14.24 8.41 4.83
C ALA A 52 14.02 7.45 6.02
N ALA A 53 15.11 6.96 6.58
CA ALA A 53 15.08 6.08 7.75
C ALA A 53 14.44 6.78 8.97
N GLY A 54 13.84 6.00 9.88
CA GLY A 54 13.25 6.47 11.13
C GLY A 54 11.81 6.97 11.02
N GLY A 55 11.22 6.99 9.81
CA GLY A 55 9.79 7.26 9.64
C GLY A 55 8.92 6.04 9.97
N ALA A 56 7.62 6.24 10.20
CA ALA A 56 6.69 5.18 10.56
C ALA A 56 6.72 3.99 9.57
N THR A 57 6.71 4.27 8.26
CA THR A 57 6.77 3.22 7.22
C THR A 57 8.10 2.47 7.24
N ASP A 58 9.21 3.15 7.48
CA ASP A 58 10.53 2.50 7.60
C ASP A 58 10.56 1.54 8.80
N LEU A 59 10.12 2.01 9.98
CA LEU A 59 10.17 1.23 11.20
C LEU A 59 9.25 -0.01 11.15
N THR A 60 8.03 0.15 10.64
CA THR A 60 7.10 -0.98 10.48
C THR A 60 7.60 -1.99 9.44
N LEU A 61 8.18 -1.53 8.33
CA LEU A 61 8.76 -2.43 7.32
C LEU A 61 10.05 -3.10 7.79
N ARG A 62 10.86 -2.47 8.65
CA ARG A 62 12.05 -3.13 9.26
C ARG A 62 11.64 -4.32 10.10
N LEU A 63 10.65 -4.16 10.97
CA LEU A 63 10.15 -5.26 11.78
C LEU A 63 9.52 -6.36 10.90
N LEU A 64 8.72 -5.97 9.90
CA LEU A 64 8.15 -6.92 8.94
C LEU A 64 9.25 -7.70 8.20
N ALA A 65 10.30 -7.02 7.74
CA ALA A 65 11.44 -7.63 7.05
C ALA A 65 12.23 -8.60 7.95
N GLU A 66 12.41 -8.24 9.22
CA GLU A 66 13.05 -9.11 10.21
C GLU A 66 12.25 -10.41 10.40
N LEU A 67 10.95 -10.30 10.69
CA LEU A 67 10.07 -11.43 10.94
C LEU A 67 9.90 -12.32 9.69
N ALA A 68 9.77 -11.72 8.50
CA ALA A 68 9.70 -12.47 7.25
C ALA A 68 11.03 -13.14 6.93
N GLY A 69 12.16 -12.49 7.21
CA GLY A 69 13.50 -13.05 7.03
C GLY A 69 13.75 -14.28 7.89
N GLN A 70 13.26 -14.31 9.12
CA GLN A 70 13.32 -15.49 9.99
C GLN A 70 12.61 -16.70 9.37
N ARG A 71 11.47 -16.47 8.71
CA ARG A 71 10.68 -17.52 8.03
C ARG A 71 11.34 -18.01 6.75
N LEU A 72 12.01 -17.12 6.03
CA LEU A 72 12.72 -17.44 4.80
C LEU A 72 14.11 -18.08 5.06
N GLY A 73 14.60 -18.05 6.30
CA GLY A 73 15.96 -18.47 6.62
C GLY A 73 17.04 -17.56 6.02
N GLN A 74 16.66 -16.37 5.54
CA GLN A 74 17.55 -15.38 4.96
C GLN A 74 17.15 -13.97 5.38
N ARG A 75 18.16 -13.11 5.61
CA ARG A 75 17.90 -11.72 6.00
C ARG A 75 17.23 -10.95 4.85
N ILE A 76 16.26 -10.11 5.20
CA ILE A 76 15.77 -9.05 4.32
C ILE A 76 16.40 -7.74 4.80
N VAL A 77 17.22 -7.15 3.95
CA VAL A 77 17.97 -5.91 4.24
C VAL A 77 17.16 -4.72 3.72
N ILE A 78 16.87 -3.77 4.60
CA ILE A 78 16.20 -2.52 4.22
C ILE A 78 17.21 -1.54 3.66
N GLU A 79 16.97 -1.06 2.44
CA GLU A 79 17.70 0.02 1.79
C GLU A 79 16.82 1.26 1.65
N ASN A 80 17.12 2.30 2.42
CA ASN A 80 16.38 3.56 2.39
C ASN A 80 16.85 4.46 1.26
N ARG A 81 15.93 4.94 0.41
CA ARG A 81 16.21 5.87 -0.67
C ARG A 81 15.12 6.93 -0.79
N GLY A 82 15.10 7.85 0.18
CA GLY A 82 14.12 8.95 0.21
C GLY A 82 14.38 9.99 -0.87
N GLY A 83 13.31 10.59 -1.38
CA GLY A 83 13.34 11.66 -2.37
C GLY A 83 12.39 11.40 -3.55
N ALA A 84 12.22 12.38 -4.42
CA ALA A 84 11.32 12.37 -5.57
C ALA A 84 9.90 11.84 -5.24
N GLY A 85 9.36 12.24 -4.08
CA GLY A 85 8.04 11.79 -3.63
C GLY A 85 7.92 10.28 -3.38
N GLY A 86 9.03 9.56 -3.18
CA GLY A 86 9.02 8.12 -2.94
C GLY A 86 9.14 7.25 -4.20
N THR A 87 9.58 7.80 -5.33
CA THR A 87 9.68 7.05 -6.59
C THR A 87 11.06 6.49 -6.89
N LEU A 88 12.10 6.80 -6.07
CA LEU A 88 13.50 6.45 -6.36
C LEU A 88 13.81 4.94 -6.33
N ALA A 89 12.96 4.12 -5.75
CA ALA A 89 13.10 2.67 -5.80
C ALA A 89 12.70 2.06 -7.15
N MET A 90 11.83 2.73 -7.91
CA MET A 90 11.30 2.19 -9.17
C MET A 90 12.34 1.96 -10.27
N PRO A 91 13.28 2.89 -10.55
CA PRO A 91 14.32 2.64 -11.54
C PRO A 91 15.20 1.42 -11.19
N VAL A 92 15.44 1.18 -9.90
CA VAL A 92 16.19 0.01 -9.43
C VAL A 92 15.39 -1.26 -9.69
N LEU A 93 14.10 -1.26 -9.31
CA LEU A 93 13.23 -2.41 -9.47
C LEU A 93 13.02 -2.78 -10.94
N ALA A 94 12.80 -1.78 -11.81
CA ALA A 94 12.58 -1.97 -13.24
C ALA A 94 13.79 -2.58 -13.98
N GLN A 95 15.00 -2.47 -13.42
CA GLN A 95 16.25 -3.00 -14.00
C GLN A 95 16.75 -4.26 -13.29
N ALA A 96 16.13 -4.65 -12.19
CA ALA A 96 16.56 -5.80 -11.40
C ALA A 96 16.20 -7.14 -12.08
N ALA A 97 17.01 -8.16 -11.83
CA ALA A 97 16.70 -9.52 -12.27
C ALA A 97 15.47 -10.06 -11.51
N PRO A 98 14.57 -10.81 -12.17
CA PRO A 98 13.37 -11.37 -11.53
C PRO A 98 13.68 -12.66 -10.75
N ASP A 99 14.63 -12.60 -9.84
CA ASP A 99 15.18 -13.74 -9.08
C ASP A 99 14.73 -13.76 -7.61
N GLY A 100 13.89 -12.79 -7.18
CA GLY A 100 13.35 -12.70 -5.83
C GLY A 100 14.25 -11.98 -4.82
N TYR A 101 15.42 -11.49 -5.21
CA TYR A 101 16.37 -10.84 -4.28
C TYR A 101 16.29 -9.32 -4.25
N THR A 102 15.50 -8.71 -5.13
CA THR A 102 15.27 -7.27 -5.14
C THR A 102 13.77 -7.00 -5.06
N LEU A 103 13.36 -6.34 -4.00
CA LEU A 103 11.97 -5.96 -3.73
C LEU A 103 11.90 -4.46 -3.46
N ALA A 104 10.74 -3.87 -3.64
CA ALA A 104 10.49 -2.47 -3.27
C ALA A 104 9.10 -2.28 -2.64
N GLN A 105 9.03 -1.37 -1.68
CA GLN A 105 7.77 -0.82 -1.23
C GLN A 105 7.20 0.10 -2.32
N MET A 106 5.91 -0.05 -2.60
CA MET A 106 5.16 0.65 -3.63
C MET A 106 4.24 1.70 -3.00
N PRO A 107 4.68 2.96 -2.84
CA PRO A 107 3.80 4.03 -2.37
C PRO A 107 2.87 4.51 -3.49
N GLN A 108 1.77 5.15 -3.12
CA GLN A 108 0.76 5.67 -4.06
C GLN A 108 1.36 6.57 -5.16
N THR A 109 2.44 7.27 -4.85
CA THR A 109 3.13 8.19 -5.77
C THR A 109 3.69 7.50 -7.02
N VAL A 110 4.08 6.22 -6.93
CA VAL A 110 4.61 5.50 -8.11
C VAL A 110 3.55 5.31 -9.19
N PHE A 111 2.26 5.27 -8.81
CA PHE A 111 1.14 5.17 -9.76
C PHE A 111 0.77 6.51 -10.38
N ARG A 112 1.13 7.64 -9.73
CA ARG A 112 0.90 9.01 -10.23
C ARG A 112 2.03 9.52 -11.12
N ALA A 113 3.27 9.23 -10.76
CA ALA A 113 4.45 9.81 -11.38
C ALA A 113 4.54 9.67 -12.91
N PRO A 114 4.15 8.54 -13.55
CA PRO A 114 4.16 8.41 -15.01
C PRO A 114 3.23 9.38 -15.74
N TRP A 115 2.19 9.87 -15.08
CA TRP A 115 1.23 10.83 -15.66
C TRP A 115 1.70 12.28 -15.52
N THR A 116 2.61 12.55 -14.59
CA THR A 116 3.15 13.89 -14.32
C THR A 116 4.56 14.11 -14.89
N HIS A 117 5.28 13.03 -15.24
CA HIS A 117 6.65 13.08 -15.73
C HIS A 117 6.87 12.04 -16.84
N LYS A 118 7.80 12.33 -17.77
CA LYS A 118 8.32 11.32 -18.70
C LYS A 118 9.33 10.44 -17.96
N LEU A 119 8.98 9.18 -17.72
CA LEU A 119 9.78 8.23 -16.95
C LEU A 119 10.16 7.02 -17.82
N ALA A 120 11.34 6.44 -17.55
CA ALA A 120 11.80 5.23 -18.21
C ALA A 120 11.18 3.94 -17.64
N TRP A 121 10.35 4.05 -16.61
CA TRP A 121 9.71 2.93 -15.92
C TRP A 121 8.19 3.13 -15.82
N ASP A 122 7.48 2.03 -15.65
CA ASP A 122 6.03 2.00 -15.44
C ASP A 122 5.70 1.00 -14.33
N PRO A 123 4.94 1.38 -13.28
CA PRO A 123 4.70 0.52 -12.12
C PRO A 123 3.88 -0.73 -12.43
N ILE A 124 3.08 -0.71 -13.48
CA ILE A 124 2.24 -1.86 -13.87
C ILE A 124 3.01 -2.79 -14.81
N ARG A 125 3.74 -2.21 -15.78
CA ARG A 125 4.50 -2.97 -16.76
C ARG A 125 5.74 -3.63 -16.16
N ASP A 126 6.44 -2.94 -15.26
CA ASP A 126 7.80 -3.29 -14.85
C ASP A 126 7.87 -3.98 -13.48
N THR A 127 6.71 -4.27 -12.86
CA THR A 127 6.69 -4.92 -11.55
C THR A 127 5.83 -6.19 -11.50
N THR A 128 6.10 -7.03 -10.51
CA THR A 128 5.28 -8.17 -10.13
C THR A 128 4.81 -7.94 -8.69
N PRO A 129 3.48 -7.85 -8.43
CA PRO A 129 2.95 -7.66 -7.08
C PRO A 129 3.24 -8.89 -6.22
N VAL A 130 3.66 -8.66 -4.96
CA VAL A 130 3.90 -9.73 -3.98
C VAL A 130 2.82 -9.71 -2.89
N ILE A 131 2.59 -8.55 -2.27
CA ILE A 131 1.64 -8.44 -1.15
C ILE A 131 1.31 -6.97 -0.89
N GLN A 132 0.05 -6.65 -0.58
CA GLN A 132 -0.30 -5.41 0.11
C GLN A 132 -0.25 -5.64 1.60
N VAL A 133 0.34 -4.71 2.34
CA VAL A 133 0.65 -4.87 3.76
C VAL A 133 -0.20 -3.97 4.63
N SER A 134 -0.20 -2.69 4.33
CA SER A 134 -0.76 -1.67 5.21
C SER A 134 -1.12 -0.41 4.42
N GLY A 135 -1.56 0.60 5.10
CA GLY A 135 -1.79 1.93 4.55
C GLY A 135 -1.45 2.99 5.59
N VAL A 136 -1.16 4.18 5.11
CA VAL A 136 -1.00 5.34 5.97
C VAL A 136 -2.19 6.26 5.81
N THR A 137 -2.65 6.80 6.91
CA THR A 137 -3.49 7.99 6.96
C THR A 137 -2.60 9.21 7.16
N PHE A 138 -3.15 10.39 6.92
CA PHE A 138 -2.40 11.63 7.05
C PHE A 138 -3.00 12.47 8.17
N GLY A 139 -2.13 13.18 8.89
CA GLY A 139 -2.50 14.16 9.91
C GLY A 139 -1.98 15.53 9.56
N MET A 140 -2.75 16.53 9.95
CA MET A 140 -2.39 17.93 9.88
C MET A 140 -1.95 18.41 11.26
N VAL A 141 -0.69 18.79 11.40
CA VAL A 141 -0.10 19.18 12.66
C VAL A 141 0.50 20.60 12.60
N VAL A 142 0.57 21.23 13.75
CA VAL A 142 1.22 22.53 13.96
C VAL A 142 2.09 22.47 15.21
N PRO A 143 3.06 23.37 15.41
CA PRO A 143 3.74 23.52 16.70
C PRO A 143 2.74 23.71 17.84
N THR A 144 3.00 23.17 19.02
CA THR A 144 2.04 23.23 20.15
C THR A 144 1.72 24.66 20.57
N ASP A 145 2.69 25.56 20.47
CA ASP A 145 2.58 27.00 20.78
C ASP A 145 2.04 27.85 19.60
N SER A 146 1.74 27.21 18.48
CA SER A 146 1.18 27.88 17.30
C SER A 146 -0.16 28.55 17.58
N PRO A 147 -0.39 29.78 17.08
CA PRO A 147 -1.70 30.43 17.12
C PRO A 147 -2.76 29.71 16.26
N LEU A 148 -2.33 28.81 15.38
CA LEU A 148 -3.23 28.00 14.54
C LEU A 148 -3.81 26.84 15.35
N THR A 149 -4.82 27.11 16.15
CA THR A 149 -5.37 26.14 17.11
C THR A 149 -6.39 25.16 16.52
N SER A 150 -6.83 25.40 15.28
CA SER A 150 -7.78 24.57 14.53
C SER A 150 -7.60 24.72 13.02
N VAL A 151 -8.22 23.85 12.24
CA VAL A 151 -8.26 23.97 10.77
C VAL A 151 -8.88 25.30 10.35
N GLU A 152 -9.99 25.70 10.98
CA GLU A 152 -10.63 26.99 10.66
C GLU A 152 -9.73 28.18 10.99
N ALA A 153 -9.00 28.15 12.12
CA ALA A 153 -8.02 29.20 12.45
C ALA A 153 -6.91 29.27 11.41
N MET A 154 -6.43 28.15 10.91
CA MET A 154 -5.44 28.07 9.82
C MET A 154 -6.00 28.69 8.52
N LEU A 155 -7.23 28.31 8.13
CA LEU A 155 -7.87 28.86 6.92
C LEU A 155 -8.10 30.37 7.04
N GLN A 156 -8.54 30.85 8.20
CA GLN A 156 -8.72 32.26 8.45
C GLN A 156 -7.39 33.03 8.40
N TRP A 157 -6.32 32.45 8.96
CA TRP A 157 -4.99 33.02 8.89
C TRP A 157 -4.50 33.15 7.42
N ALA A 158 -4.73 32.11 6.60
CA ALA A 158 -4.39 32.14 5.19
C ALA A 158 -5.19 33.17 4.38
N ARG A 159 -6.47 33.37 4.69
CA ARG A 159 -7.32 34.40 4.06
C ARG A 159 -6.78 35.82 4.32
N THR A 160 -6.31 36.08 5.53
CA THR A 160 -5.82 37.40 5.92
C THR A 160 -4.36 37.64 5.51
N ARG A 161 -3.61 36.63 5.13
CA ARG A 161 -2.19 36.67 4.75
C ARG A 161 -1.91 35.81 3.53
N PRO A 162 -2.41 36.22 2.34
CA PRO A 162 -2.27 35.44 1.12
C PRO A 162 -0.79 35.10 0.82
N GLY A 163 -0.55 33.81 0.48
CA GLY A 163 0.76 33.33 0.09
C GLY A 163 1.81 33.22 1.19
N GLN A 164 1.44 33.41 2.47
CA GLN A 164 2.40 33.30 3.58
C GLN A 164 2.29 32.00 4.36
N LEU A 165 1.24 31.21 4.16
CA LEU A 165 1.06 29.93 4.85
C LEU A 165 2.11 28.92 4.33
N THR A 166 3.02 28.49 5.19
CA THR A 166 3.98 27.44 4.87
C THR A 166 3.46 26.06 5.31
N ILE A 167 3.44 25.10 4.38
CA ILE A 167 2.99 23.73 4.68
C ILE A 167 4.06 22.73 4.26
N ALA A 168 4.55 21.96 5.23
CA ALA A 168 5.46 20.85 5.01
C ALA A 168 4.73 19.59 4.58
N THR A 169 5.28 18.88 3.60
CA THR A 169 4.89 17.50 3.26
C THR A 169 6.12 16.62 3.07
N ASN A 170 5.91 15.32 2.93
CA ASN A 170 6.98 14.35 2.64
C ASN A 170 7.32 14.24 1.14
N GLY A 171 7.15 15.34 0.39
CA GLY A 171 7.67 15.48 -0.97
C GLY A 171 6.67 16.01 -1.99
N VAL A 172 7.21 16.49 -3.11
CA VAL A 172 6.44 16.96 -4.25
C VAL A 172 5.69 15.76 -4.87
N GLY A 173 4.43 15.96 -5.26
CA GLY A 173 3.60 14.93 -5.90
C GLY A 173 3.12 13.84 -4.95
N THR A 174 3.42 13.90 -3.64
CA THR A 174 2.85 12.98 -2.65
C THR A 174 1.36 13.23 -2.43
N THR A 175 0.66 12.27 -1.87
CA THR A 175 -0.78 12.40 -1.60
C THR A 175 -1.11 13.64 -0.77
N PRO A 176 -0.41 13.97 0.33
CA PRO A 176 -0.65 15.22 1.06
C PRO A 176 -0.50 16.47 0.20
N HIS A 177 0.56 16.53 -0.64
CA HIS A 177 0.78 17.68 -1.51
C HIS A 177 -0.38 17.90 -2.49
N VAL A 178 -0.77 16.85 -3.21
CA VAL A 178 -1.85 16.92 -4.21
C VAL A 178 -3.20 17.26 -3.58
N VAL A 179 -3.49 16.68 -2.41
CA VAL A 179 -4.73 16.97 -1.68
C VAL A 179 -4.77 18.40 -1.18
N LEU A 180 -3.65 18.94 -0.68
CA LEU A 180 -3.55 20.33 -0.25
C LEU A 180 -3.72 21.30 -1.42
N ASP A 181 -3.06 21.05 -2.54
CA ASP A 181 -3.21 21.87 -3.76
C ASP A 181 -4.67 21.93 -4.22
N GLU A 182 -5.33 20.77 -4.27
CA GLU A 182 -6.75 20.69 -4.67
C GLU A 182 -7.67 21.40 -3.67
N TRP A 183 -7.49 21.14 -2.38
CA TRP A 183 -8.35 21.65 -1.34
C TRP A 183 -8.23 23.15 -1.17
N LEU A 184 -7.00 23.64 -0.94
CA LEU A 184 -6.76 25.05 -0.73
C LEU A 184 -7.00 25.86 -2.02
N GLY A 185 -6.68 25.29 -3.18
CA GLY A 185 -7.00 25.88 -4.49
C GLY A 185 -8.52 26.07 -4.69
N LYS A 186 -9.37 25.08 -4.34
CA LYS A 186 -10.84 25.24 -4.37
C LYS A 186 -11.35 26.34 -3.43
N LEU A 187 -10.62 26.63 -2.36
CA LEU A 187 -10.95 27.71 -1.42
C LEU A 187 -10.35 29.07 -1.84
N GLY A 188 -9.61 29.13 -2.97
CA GLY A 188 -8.89 30.32 -3.42
C GLY A 188 -7.71 30.68 -2.54
N LEU A 189 -7.13 29.73 -1.80
CA LEU A 189 -6.05 29.94 -0.84
C LEU A 189 -4.74 29.39 -1.40
N GLY A 190 -3.72 30.26 -1.47
CA GLY A 190 -2.34 29.83 -1.79
C GLY A 190 -1.54 29.48 -0.54
N PHE A 191 -0.55 28.62 -0.70
CA PHE A 191 0.42 28.26 0.35
C PHE A 191 1.81 28.05 -0.24
N ILE A 192 2.84 28.14 0.60
CA ILE A 192 4.22 27.80 0.25
C ILE A 192 4.45 26.37 0.63
N HIS A 193 4.63 25.51 -0.38
CA HIS A 193 4.95 24.10 -0.16
C HIS A 193 6.42 23.92 0.23
N VAL A 194 6.66 23.21 1.34
CA VAL A 194 8.01 22.87 1.83
C VAL A 194 8.17 21.35 1.81
N PRO A 195 8.80 20.77 0.77
CA PRO A 195 8.96 19.33 0.64
C PRO A 195 10.13 18.79 1.46
N TYR A 196 9.93 17.69 2.18
CA TYR A 196 10.95 16.91 2.90
C TYR A 196 11.12 15.53 2.30
N LYS A 197 12.26 14.86 2.56
CA LYS A 197 12.52 13.48 2.05
C LYS A 197 11.80 12.40 2.84
N GLY A 198 11.24 12.73 3.99
CA GLY A 198 10.50 11.81 4.85
C GLY A 198 9.83 12.52 6.01
N VAL A 199 8.94 11.78 6.70
CA VAL A 199 8.13 12.33 7.80
C VAL A 199 8.95 12.73 9.03
N ALA A 200 10.08 12.08 9.30
CA ALA A 200 10.92 12.41 10.45
C ALA A 200 11.50 13.81 10.35
N GLU A 201 12.12 14.17 9.22
CA GLU A 201 12.64 15.51 8.96
C GLU A 201 11.51 16.56 8.97
N GLN A 202 10.39 16.24 8.33
CA GLN A 202 9.20 17.08 8.30
C GLN A 202 8.69 17.40 9.71
N MET A 203 8.52 16.39 10.56
CA MET A 203 8.02 16.61 11.94
C MET A 203 8.99 17.42 12.79
N LEU A 204 10.30 17.23 12.59
CA LEU A 204 11.30 18.03 13.28
C LEU A 204 11.20 19.51 12.91
N ALA A 205 11.05 19.82 11.62
CA ALA A 205 10.90 21.18 11.12
C ALA A 205 9.62 21.86 11.61
N VAL A 206 8.49 21.10 11.69
CA VAL A 206 7.25 21.63 12.26
C VAL A 206 7.40 21.86 13.76
N ALA A 207 7.90 20.85 14.51
CA ALA A 207 8.05 20.97 15.96
C ALA A 207 9.00 22.08 16.42
N SER A 208 9.93 22.49 15.55
CA SER A 208 10.83 23.65 15.81
C SER A 208 10.25 24.99 15.35
N GLY A 209 9.05 25.02 14.76
CA GLY A 209 8.45 26.26 14.23
C GLY A 209 9.06 26.75 12.91
N GLN A 210 9.97 25.99 12.28
CA GLN A 210 10.55 26.34 10.99
C GLN A 210 9.49 26.37 9.87
N VAL A 211 8.44 25.54 9.98
CA VAL A 211 7.30 25.51 9.09
C VAL A 211 6.03 25.55 9.93
N MET A 212 5.03 26.30 9.47
CA MET A 212 3.81 26.58 10.25
C MET A 212 2.91 25.36 10.41
N VAL A 213 2.77 24.57 9.34
CA VAL A 213 1.87 23.40 9.29
C VAL A 213 2.61 22.22 8.69
N GLY A 214 2.39 21.03 9.21
CA GLY A 214 2.82 19.79 8.59
C GLY A 214 1.62 18.93 8.19
N VAL A 215 1.62 18.39 6.97
CA VAL A 215 0.66 17.36 6.55
C VAL A 215 1.45 16.16 6.07
N GLY A 216 1.42 15.10 6.88
CA GLY A 216 2.25 13.93 6.66
C GLY A 216 1.61 12.65 7.20
N SER A 217 2.29 11.53 6.96
CA SER A 217 1.85 10.24 7.46
C SER A 217 1.99 10.13 9.00
N ASN A 218 1.50 9.07 9.56
CA ASN A 218 1.37 8.80 11.02
C ASN A 218 2.65 8.92 11.87
N GLY A 219 3.80 9.24 11.27
CA GLY A 219 5.03 9.58 12.00
C GLY A 219 4.92 10.84 12.89
N PHE A 220 3.82 11.58 12.82
CA PHE A 220 3.50 12.66 13.75
C PHE A 220 3.15 12.16 15.17
N ALA A 221 2.72 10.91 15.32
CA ALA A 221 2.17 10.39 16.58
C ALA A 221 3.09 10.60 17.80
N PRO A 222 4.38 10.24 17.78
CA PRO A 222 5.26 10.48 18.93
C PRO A 222 5.44 11.96 19.27
N TYR A 223 5.33 12.85 18.28
CA TYR A 223 5.44 14.32 18.49
C TYR A 223 4.18 14.90 19.12
N VAL A 224 3.01 14.37 18.78
CA VAL A 224 1.73 14.73 19.43
C VAL A 224 1.74 14.26 20.88
N GLU A 225 2.12 13.01 21.15
CA GLU A 225 2.16 12.42 22.49
C GLU A 225 3.16 13.11 23.41
N SER A 226 4.30 13.54 22.86
CA SER A 226 5.29 14.33 23.62
C SER A 226 4.92 15.81 23.75
N GLY A 227 3.77 16.25 23.24
CA GLY A 227 3.30 17.62 23.31
C GLY A 227 4.12 18.62 22.48
N ARG A 228 4.92 18.15 21.52
CA ARG A 228 5.76 19.02 20.67
C ARG A 228 4.98 19.60 19.49
N VAL A 229 3.95 18.89 19.02
CA VAL A 229 3.04 19.37 17.98
C VAL A 229 1.60 19.09 18.41
N ARG A 230 0.67 19.86 17.88
CA ARG A 230 -0.77 19.69 18.02
C ARG A 230 -1.33 19.10 16.73
N LEU A 231 -2.12 18.03 16.82
CA LEU A 231 -2.85 17.46 15.70
C LEU A 231 -4.18 18.22 15.54
N LEU A 232 -4.36 18.90 14.41
CA LEU A 232 -5.56 19.69 14.13
C LEU A 232 -6.68 18.87 13.52
N ALA A 233 -6.34 17.97 12.60
CA ALA A 233 -7.27 17.07 11.93
C ALA A 233 -6.53 15.88 11.32
N THR A 234 -7.27 14.82 11.03
CA THR A 234 -6.80 13.72 10.18
C THR A 234 -7.51 13.74 8.82
N LEU A 235 -6.89 13.12 7.82
CA LEU A 235 -7.46 12.96 6.49
C LEU A 235 -8.12 11.58 6.32
N ALA A 236 -8.36 10.87 7.39
CA ALA A 236 -9.03 9.58 7.40
C ALA A 236 -10.53 9.72 7.11
N ALA A 237 -11.17 8.63 6.67
CA ALA A 237 -12.62 8.59 6.48
C ALA A 237 -13.42 8.64 7.80
N ARG A 238 -12.81 8.19 8.89
CA ARG A 238 -13.36 8.15 10.25
C ARG A 238 -12.27 8.52 11.25
N ARG A 239 -12.67 8.99 12.43
CA ARG A 239 -11.72 9.25 13.52
C ARG A 239 -10.96 8.00 13.90
N SER A 240 -9.67 8.15 14.13
CA SER A 240 -8.86 7.10 14.71
C SER A 240 -9.28 6.85 16.17
N PRO A 241 -9.36 5.59 16.60
CA PRO A 241 -9.55 5.27 18.02
C PRO A 241 -8.49 5.87 18.95
N ARG A 242 -7.29 6.13 18.42
CA ARG A 242 -6.19 6.75 19.15
C ARG A 242 -6.38 8.26 19.33
N TRP A 243 -7.00 8.94 18.37
CA TRP A 243 -7.19 10.39 18.34
C TRP A 243 -8.67 10.75 18.37
N LYS A 244 -9.40 10.25 19.39
CA LYS A 244 -10.88 10.35 19.51
C LYS A 244 -11.38 11.79 19.47
N ASP A 245 -10.59 12.72 20.02
CA ASP A 245 -10.95 14.13 20.12
C ASP A 245 -10.54 14.96 18.89
N VAL A 246 -9.77 14.35 17.97
CA VAL A 246 -9.32 15.02 16.76
C VAL A 246 -10.29 14.74 15.61
N PRO A 247 -10.88 15.77 14.99
CA PRO A 247 -11.80 15.59 13.87
C PRO A 247 -11.06 15.15 12.61
N THR A 248 -11.82 14.57 11.67
CA THR A 248 -11.34 14.42 10.28
C THR A 248 -11.68 15.67 9.48
N LEU A 249 -10.95 15.92 8.37
CA LEU A 249 -11.32 17.01 7.44
C LEU A 249 -12.73 16.81 6.85
N SER A 250 -13.20 15.57 6.71
CA SER A 250 -14.54 15.26 6.26
C SER A 250 -15.61 15.67 7.29
N GLU A 251 -15.37 15.41 8.59
CA GLU A 251 -16.28 15.85 9.67
C GLU A 251 -16.34 17.38 9.80
N LEU A 252 -15.27 18.08 9.46
CA LEU A 252 -15.21 19.53 9.41
C LEU A 252 -15.89 20.13 8.15
N GLY A 253 -16.55 19.31 7.33
CA GLY A 253 -17.30 19.75 6.16
C GLY A 253 -16.46 19.96 4.90
N HIS A 254 -15.17 19.61 4.91
CA HIS A 254 -14.31 19.81 3.74
C HIS A 254 -14.42 18.67 2.70
N GLY A 255 -15.06 17.54 3.05
CA GLY A 255 -15.25 16.40 2.14
C GLY A 255 -13.97 15.72 1.69
N ILE A 256 -12.89 15.83 2.46
CA ILE A 256 -11.58 15.29 2.13
C ILE A 256 -11.34 14.00 2.89
N VAL A 257 -11.05 12.94 2.12
CA VAL A 257 -10.55 11.67 2.63
C VAL A 257 -9.33 11.31 1.80
N ALA A 258 -8.20 11.06 2.45
CA ALA A 258 -6.98 10.65 1.80
C ALA A 258 -6.25 9.59 2.64
N THR A 259 -5.97 8.47 2.00
CA THR A 259 -5.15 7.39 2.51
C THR A 259 -4.12 6.99 1.47
N SER A 260 -3.09 6.30 1.88
CA SER A 260 -2.07 5.78 0.95
C SER A 260 -1.76 4.34 1.32
N PRO A 261 -2.52 3.39 0.77
CA PRO A 261 -2.19 1.98 0.90
C PRO A 261 -0.84 1.71 0.23
N TYR A 262 -0.09 0.76 0.79
CA TYR A 262 1.18 0.34 0.22
C TYR A 262 1.38 -1.16 0.35
N GLY A 263 2.16 -1.69 -0.57
CA GLY A 263 2.57 -3.08 -0.58
C GLY A 263 4.01 -3.23 -1.03
N ILE A 264 4.38 -4.46 -1.31
CA ILE A 264 5.70 -4.88 -1.77
C ILE A 264 5.54 -5.51 -3.15
N ALA A 265 6.41 -5.11 -4.07
CA ALA A 265 6.52 -5.70 -5.39
C ALA A 265 7.97 -6.07 -5.68
N GLY A 266 8.16 -7.01 -6.59
CA GLY A 266 9.45 -7.33 -7.20
C GLY A 266 9.50 -6.87 -8.65
N PRO A 267 10.63 -7.07 -9.36
CA PRO A 267 10.74 -6.80 -10.79
C PRO A 267 9.78 -7.68 -11.59
N LYS A 268 9.44 -7.23 -12.79
CA LYS A 268 8.56 -7.96 -13.70
C LYS A 268 9.08 -9.36 -13.98
N GLY A 269 8.18 -10.35 -13.97
CA GLY A 269 8.51 -11.72 -14.38
C GLY A 269 9.06 -12.59 -13.25
N LEU A 270 8.83 -12.23 -11.98
CA LEU A 270 9.06 -13.17 -10.88
C LEU A 270 8.28 -14.47 -11.13
N ALA A 271 8.95 -15.60 -10.99
CA ALA A 271 8.32 -16.90 -11.10
C ALA A 271 7.23 -17.08 -10.01
N PRO A 272 6.11 -17.77 -10.32
CA PRO A 272 5.01 -17.92 -9.36
C PRO A 272 5.43 -18.51 -8.00
N GLU A 273 6.35 -19.46 -7.99
CA GLU A 273 6.89 -20.06 -6.77
C GLU A 273 7.70 -19.06 -5.93
N VAL A 274 8.41 -18.12 -6.57
CA VAL A 274 9.12 -17.03 -5.89
C VAL A 274 8.11 -16.09 -5.23
N VAL A 275 7.09 -15.68 -5.99
CA VAL A 275 6.01 -14.81 -5.47
C VAL A 275 5.31 -15.48 -4.29
N GLN A 276 4.95 -16.75 -4.42
CA GLN A 276 4.26 -17.49 -3.36
C GLN A 276 5.09 -17.59 -2.08
N THR A 277 6.37 -17.94 -2.21
CA THR A 277 7.28 -18.06 -1.04
C THR A 277 7.44 -16.72 -0.33
N LEU A 278 7.68 -15.64 -1.08
CA LEU A 278 7.79 -14.30 -0.52
C LEU A 278 6.48 -13.84 0.12
N HIS A 279 5.36 -14.02 -0.59
CA HIS A 279 4.03 -13.69 -0.07
C HIS A 279 3.74 -14.38 1.25
N ASP A 280 3.96 -15.72 1.34
CA ASP A 280 3.64 -16.49 2.54
C ASP A 280 4.49 -16.07 3.74
N ALA A 281 5.77 -15.78 3.51
CA ALA A 281 6.66 -15.28 4.53
C ALA A 281 6.22 -13.90 5.06
N PHE A 282 5.93 -12.96 4.17
CA PHE A 282 5.43 -11.63 4.55
C PHE A 282 4.04 -11.69 5.19
N ARG A 283 3.13 -12.50 4.64
CA ARG A 283 1.78 -12.68 5.20
C ARG A 283 1.84 -13.22 6.63
N ALA A 284 2.65 -14.23 6.87
CA ALA A 284 2.80 -14.78 8.21
C ALA A 284 3.45 -13.76 9.18
N ALA A 285 4.45 -13.01 8.71
CA ALA A 285 5.13 -11.98 9.50
C ALA A 285 4.20 -10.80 9.85
N MET A 286 3.37 -10.34 8.91
CA MET A 286 2.49 -9.19 9.14
C MET A 286 1.38 -9.47 10.16
N LEU A 287 1.05 -10.72 10.40
CA LEU A 287 0.06 -11.16 11.40
C LEU A 287 0.66 -11.42 12.79
N GLU A 288 1.98 -11.34 12.94
CA GLU A 288 2.64 -11.47 14.23
C GLU A 288 2.19 -10.36 15.19
N PRO A 289 1.93 -10.69 16.47
CA PRO A 289 1.53 -9.69 17.46
C PRO A 289 2.50 -8.51 17.57
N ALA A 290 3.80 -8.77 17.42
CA ALA A 290 4.83 -7.72 17.44
C ALA A 290 4.66 -6.72 16.28
N HIS A 291 4.39 -7.21 15.06
CA HIS A 291 4.18 -6.33 13.92
C HIS A 291 2.85 -5.56 14.01
N LEU A 292 1.78 -6.22 14.49
CA LEU A 292 0.49 -5.55 14.72
C LEU A 292 0.61 -4.44 15.77
N ALA A 293 1.39 -4.67 16.84
CA ALA A 293 1.66 -3.65 17.85
C ALA A 293 2.48 -2.48 17.28
N GLU A 294 3.45 -2.76 16.39
CA GLU A 294 4.25 -1.70 15.75
C GLU A 294 3.40 -0.88 14.77
N LEU A 295 2.49 -1.50 14.00
CA LEU A 295 1.51 -0.79 13.18
C LEU A 295 0.63 0.13 14.04
N ALA A 296 0.08 -0.39 15.14
CA ALA A 296 -0.78 0.36 16.04
C ALA A 296 -0.07 1.56 16.70
N LYS A 297 1.23 1.44 17.01
CA LYS A 297 2.07 2.53 17.52
C LYS A 297 2.10 3.75 16.58
N TYR A 298 1.97 3.53 15.28
CA TYR A 298 1.94 4.57 14.27
C TYR A 298 0.54 4.78 13.66
N ASP A 299 -0.52 4.26 14.31
CA ASP A 299 -1.90 4.40 13.82
C ASP A 299 -2.05 3.91 12.34
N GLN A 300 -1.30 2.88 12.00
CA GLN A 300 -1.39 2.20 10.70
C GLN A 300 -2.30 0.99 10.81
N GLU A 301 -3.18 0.83 9.84
CA GLU A 301 -4.08 -0.31 9.78
C GLU A 301 -3.49 -1.44 8.93
N LEU A 302 -3.73 -2.67 9.35
CA LEU A 302 -3.44 -3.84 8.52
C LEU A 302 -4.35 -3.82 7.29
N ALA A 303 -3.78 -3.88 6.09
CA ALA A 303 -4.52 -3.83 4.83
C ALA A 303 -4.04 -4.92 3.88
N TYR A 304 -4.26 -6.18 4.29
CA TYR A 304 -3.78 -7.35 3.57
C TYR A 304 -4.51 -7.55 2.24
N LEU A 305 -3.73 -7.73 1.16
CA LEU A 305 -4.17 -8.32 -0.10
C LEU A 305 -3.08 -9.28 -0.62
N GLY A 306 -3.50 -10.43 -1.13
CA GLY A 306 -2.62 -11.36 -1.84
C GLY A 306 -2.17 -10.82 -3.20
N PRO A 307 -1.23 -11.51 -3.88
CA PRO A 307 -0.59 -11.00 -5.09
C PRO A 307 -1.57 -10.62 -6.20
N GLN A 308 -2.60 -11.43 -6.44
CA GLN A 308 -3.60 -11.20 -7.49
C GLN A 308 -4.47 -9.98 -7.19
N ASP A 309 -5.05 -9.91 -5.99
CA ASP A 309 -5.91 -8.80 -5.58
C ASP A 309 -5.12 -7.50 -5.48
N TYR A 310 -3.89 -7.57 -4.98
CA TYR A 310 -2.99 -6.42 -4.95
C TYR A 310 -2.66 -5.93 -6.36
N GLY A 311 -2.42 -6.83 -7.32
CA GLY A 311 -2.23 -6.46 -8.73
C GLY A 311 -3.42 -5.71 -9.31
N LEU A 312 -4.65 -6.15 -9.00
CA LEU A 312 -5.87 -5.44 -9.40
C LEU A 312 -5.99 -4.06 -8.75
N VAL A 313 -5.61 -3.93 -7.49
CA VAL A 313 -5.61 -2.64 -6.78
C VAL A 313 -4.55 -1.71 -7.37
N MET A 314 -3.35 -2.19 -7.69
CA MET A 314 -2.31 -1.40 -8.37
C MET A 314 -2.82 -0.82 -9.70
N GLN A 315 -3.47 -1.64 -10.54
CA GLN A 315 -4.06 -1.19 -11.80
C GLN A 315 -5.14 -0.12 -11.60
N LYS A 316 -6.05 -0.35 -10.65
CA LYS A 316 -7.09 0.63 -10.30
C LYS A 316 -6.49 1.95 -9.79
N ALA A 317 -5.45 1.86 -8.96
CA ALA A 317 -4.74 3.03 -8.45
C ALA A 317 -4.08 3.82 -9.61
N TYR A 318 -3.42 3.13 -10.54
CA TYR A 318 -2.78 3.74 -11.70
C TYR A 318 -3.76 4.54 -12.55
N GLU A 319 -4.94 3.95 -12.87
CA GLU A 319 -6.00 4.62 -13.61
C GLU A 319 -6.68 5.76 -12.82
N ALA A 320 -6.84 5.59 -11.52
CA ALA A 320 -7.39 6.65 -10.67
C ALA A 320 -6.45 7.86 -10.59
N GLU A 321 -5.15 7.61 -10.52
CA GLU A 321 -4.13 8.67 -10.52
C GLU A 321 -4.05 9.39 -11.86
N ARG A 322 -4.23 8.70 -12.99
CA ARG A 322 -4.36 9.33 -14.31
C ARG A 322 -5.49 10.37 -14.29
N ARG A 323 -6.69 9.95 -13.91
CA ARG A 323 -7.86 10.86 -13.83
C ARG A 323 -7.63 12.03 -12.87
N THR A 324 -6.91 11.80 -11.77
CA THR A 324 -6.58 12.87 -10.82
C THR A 324 -5.62 13.89 -11.44
N VAL A 325 -4.58 13.43 -12.11
CA VAL A 325 -3.61 14.29 -12.80
C VAL A 325 -4.28 15.10 -13.92
N GLU A 326 -5.11 14.46 -14.74
CA GLU A 326 -5.88 15.12 -15.79
C GLU A 326 -6.81 16.21 -15.22
N ARG A 327 -7.59 15.88 -14.19
CA ARG A 327 -8.52 16.81 -13.52
C ARG A 327 -7.82 18.03 -12.91
N LEU A 328 -6.61 17.85 -12.39
CA LEU A 328 -5.83 18.91 -11.74
C LEU A 328 -4.91 19.67 -12.71
N GLY A 329 -4.87 19.29 -13.99
CA GLY A 329 -3.99 19.93 -14.97
C GLY A 329 -2.49 19.73 -14.67
N LEU A 330 -2.12 18.63 -14.00
CA LEU A 330 -0.74 18.34 -13.59
C LEU A 330 0.02 17.47 -14.62
N ALA A 331 -0.57 17.22 -15.80
CA ALA A 331 0.03 16.37 -16.83
C ALA A 331 1.36 16.94 -17.34
N ALA A 332 2.28 16.04 -17.68
CA ALA A 332 3.58 16.41 -18.26
C ALA A 332 3.40 17.23 -19.55
N GLY A 333 3.74 18.51 -19.50
CA GLY A 333 3.62 19.45 -20.63
C GLY A 333 2.48 20.47 -20.53
N GLY A 334 1.75 20.53 -19.42
CA GLY A 334 0.57 21.38 -19.23
C GLY A 334 0.81 22.70 -18.45
N ARG A 335 2.06 23.18 -18.30
CA ARG A 335 2.37 24.52 -17.77
C ARG A 335 3.43 25.20 -18.63
#